data_4d0e0da1f3a642e406ba52f83f9f46d7
#
_entry.id   4d0e0da1f3a642e406ba52f83f9f46d7
#
_cell.length_a   1.000
_cell.length_b   1.000
_cell.length_c   1.000
_cell.angle_alpha   90.00
_cell.angle_beta   90.00
_cell.angle_gamma   90.00
#
_symmetry.space_group_name_H-M   'P 1'
#
loop_
_entity.id
_entity.type
_entity.pdbx_description
1 polymer ?
#
loop_
_entity_poly.entity_id
_entity_poly.type
_entity_poly.pdbx_seq_one_letter_code
_entity_poly.pdbx_strand_id
1 'polypeptide(L)'
;STARFSMGEHATKLSSAYNGSMQELFLRSMAFTHNRQENRILSVDVQKQLCSISVTIEEGSNFATRYPGTLSMAIYGSSHSYNIAEDKQNGSRIVIEDSFAYIESSNEYVAENKVMPASVDSATGQRDNIVVTILEDGAACLSVDTETQALRGAQINVVIRPTKMEAIITVGSWQIRKAV
;
A
#
# COMPACT_ATOMS: atom_id res chain seq x y z
N SER A 1 26.91 -7.13 -8.08
CA SER A 1 26.05 -5.94 -8.31
C SER A 1 24.78 -6.09 -7.49
N THR A 2 24.42 -5.06 -6.76
CA THR A 2 23.22 -5.03 -5.93
C THR A 2 22.04 -4.62 -6.79
N ALA A 3 21.08 -5.51 -6.99
CA ALA A 3 19.84 -5.15 -7.68
C ALA A 3 18.92 -4.38 -6.71
N ARG A 4 18.41 -3.25 -7.15
CA ARG A 4 17.46 -2.42 -6.42
C ARG A 4 16.18 -2.28 -7.23
N PHE A 5 15.04 -2.41 -6.55
CA PHE A 5 13.76 -1.98 -7.05
C PHE A 5 13.37 -0.68 -6.36
N SER A 6 13.00 0.32 -7.12
CA SER A 6 12.64 1.64 -6.60
C SER A 6 11.42 2.17 -7.35
N MET A 7 10.52 2.78 -6.61
CA MET A 7 9.40 3.55 -7.16
C MET A 7 9.81 4.99 -7.51
N GLY A 8 11.02 5.41 -7.13
CA GLY A 8 11.48 6.79 -7.23
C GLY A 8 11.67 7.34 -8.64
N GLU A 9 11.78 6.47 -9.65
CA GLU A 9 11.91 6.93 -11.04
C GLU A 9 10.66 7.66 -11.56
N HIS A 10 9.51 7.37 -10.94
CA HIS A 10 8.21 7.94 -11.30
C HIS A 10 7.68 8.94 -10.26
N ALA A 11 8.38 9.09 -9.14
CA ALA A 11 7.99 10.06 -8.14
C ALA A 11 8.23 11.49 -8.67
N THR A 12 7.22 12.33 -8.56
CA THR A 12 7.39 13.75 -8.90
C THR A 12 8.37 14.39 -7.93
N LYS A 13 9.33 15.15 -8.45
CA LYS A 13 10.41 15.78 -7.68
C LYS A 13 9.94 16.70 -6.53
N LEU A 14 8.68 17.07 -6.53
CA LEU A 14 8.14 18.08 -5.61
C LEU A 14 7.35 17.51 -4.43
N SER A 15 6.88 16.28 -4.48
CA SER A 15 5.93 15.78 -3.47
C SER A 15 6.36 14.51 -2.77
N SER A 16 7.41 13.82 -3.19
CA SER A 16 7.70 12.45 -2.76
C SER A 16 6.51 11.48 -2.98
N ALA A 17 5.51 11.91 -3.74
CA ALA A 17 4.34 11.10 -4.06
C ALA A 17 4.57 10.30 -5.34
N TYR A 18 4.06 9.10 -5.36
CA TYR A 18 4.03 8.23 -6.51
C TYR A 18 2.59 8.07 -6.99
N ASN A 19 2.34 8.46 -8.24
CA ASN A 19 1.06 8.29 -8.89
C ASN A 19 1.04 7.04 -9.73
N GLY A 20 0.14 6.12 -9.42
CA GLY A 20 -0.09 4.90 -10.18
C GLY A 20 0.02 3.62 -9.36
N SER A 21 -0.42 2.53 -9.97
CA SER A 21 -0.42 1.21 -9.36
C SER A 21 0.90 0.48 -9.63
N MET A 22 1.49 -0.09 -8.60
CA MET A 22 2.62 -1.01 -8.75
C MET A 22 2.18 -2.34 -9.35
N GLN A 23 3.02 -2.89 -10.23
CA GLN A 23 2.86 -4.27 -10.65
C GLN A 23 3.21 -5.23 -9.51
N GLU A 24 2.66 -6.46 -9.56
CA GLU A 24 3.01 -7.50 -8.59
C GLU A 24 4.50 -7.79 -8.64
N LEU A 25 5.10 -7.88 -7.47
CA LEU A 25 6.50 -8.21 -7.28
C LEU A 25 6.62 -9.51 -6.48
N PHE A 26 7.22 -10.51 -7.09
CA PHE A 26 7.52 -11.80 -6.47
C PHE A 26 9.01 -12.01 -6.42
N LEU A 27 9.55 -12.26 -5.24
CA LEU A 27 10.99 -12.43 -5.04
C LEU A 27 11.29 -13.61 -4.13
N ARG A 28 12.44 -14.22 -4.36
CA ARG A 28 13.10 -15.17 -3.46
C ARG A 28 14.59 -15.07 -3.62
N SER A 29 15.32 -14.99 -2.53
CA SER A 29 16.77 -15.16 -2.50
C SER A 29 17.11 -16.54 -1.98
N MET A 30 18.01 -17.24 -2.66
CA MET A 30 18.47 -18.57 -2.25
C MET A 30 19.97 -18.69 -2.52
N ALA A 31 20.74 -19.07 -1.50
CA ALA A 31 22.13 -19.45 -1.66
C ALA A 31 22.22 -20.93 -2.04
N PHE A 32 23.04 -21.26 -3.02
CA PHE A 32 23.32 -22.65 -3.38
C PHE A 32 24.79 -22.82 -3.75
N THR A 33 25.30 -24.03 -3.50
CA THR A 33 26.62 -24.44 -3.95
C THR A 33 26.48 -25.28 -5.19
N HIS A 34 27.17 -24.90 -6.25
CA HIS A 34 27.20 -25.63 -7.51
C HIS A 34 28.49 -26.43 -7.62
N ASN A 35 28.37 -27.73 -7.87
CA ASN A 35 29.49 -28.59 -8.27
C ASN A 35 29.40 -28.80 -9.79
N ARG A 36 30.47 -28.51 -10.52
CA ARG A 36 30.53 -28.59 -12.00
C ARG A 36 30.24 -29.99 -12.57
N GLN A 37 30.30 -31.01 -11.76
CA GLN A 37 30.10 -32.42 -12.18
C GLN A 37 28.65 -32.90 -11.98
N GLU A 38 27.78 -32.11 -11.43
CA GLU A 38 26.40 -32.49 -11.12
C GLU A 38 25.35 -31.60 -11.78
N ASN A 39 24.39 -32.24 -12.43
CA ASN A 39 23.17 -31.55 -12.86
C ASN A 39 22.23 -31.46 -11.67
N ARG A 40 21.84 -30.26 -11.29
CA ARG A 40 20.87 -30.00 -10.22
C ARG A 40 19.64 -29.28 -10.74
N ILE A 41 18.50 -29.74 -10.30
CA ILE A 41 17.22 -29.03 -10.47
C ILE A 41 16.98 -28.22 -9.19
N LEU A 42 16.85 -26.92 -9.34
CA LEU A 42 16.52 -26.02 -8.24
C LEU A 42 15.04 -25.64 -8.35
N SER A 43 14.29 -25.93 -7.31
CA SER A 43 12.91 -25.46 -7.16
C SER A 43 12.92 -24.23 -6.23
N VAL A 44 12.34 -23.13 -6.66
CA VAL A 44 12.32 -21.87 -5.89
C VAL A 44 10.90 -21.38 -5.77
N ASP A 45 10.38 -21.36 -4.56
CA ASP A 45 9.08 -20.78 -4.27
C ASP A 45 9.23 -19.26 -4.08
N VAL A 46 8.72 -18.49 -5.02
CA VAL A 46 8.73 -17.03 -4.94
C VAL A 46 7.64 -16.51 -4.00
N GLN A 47 7.94 -15.44 -3.30
CA GLN A 47 7.02 -14.82 -2.35
C GLN A 47 6.55 -13.46 -2.85
N LYS A 48 5.27 -13.17 -2.67
CA LYS A 48 4.69 -11.86 -2.94
C LYS A 48 5.30 -10.82 -2.00
N GLN A 49 5.83 -9.75 -2.55
CA GLN A 49 6.54 -8.72 -1.78
C GLN A 49 5.67 -7.52 -1.41
N LEU A 50 4.66 -7.21 -2.22
CA LEU A 50 3.83 -6.05 -2.01
C LEU A 50 2.65 -6.36 -1.08
N CYS A 51 2.25 -5.35 -0.31
CA CYS A 51 0.98 -5.30 0.40
C CYS A 51 -0.08 -4.69 -0.52
N SER A 52 -1.24 -5.31 -0.62
CA SER A 52 -2.39 -4.74 -1.34
C SER A 52 -3.25 -3.93 -0.37
N ILE A 53 -3.66 -2.74 -0.78
CA ILE A 53 -4.55 -1.88 -0.02
C ILE A 53 -5.77 -1.58 -0.89
N SER A 54 -6.96 -1.90 -0.39
CA SER A 54 -8.23 -1.58 -1.02
C SER A 54 -9.01 -0.64 -0.10
N VAL A 55 -9.53 0.44 -0.67
CA VAL A 55 -10.33 1.43 0.05
C VAL A 55 -11.68 1.53 -0.62
N THR A 56 -12.75 1.31 0.14
CA THR A 56 -14.14 1.44 -0.30
C THR A 56 -14.82 2.51 0.53
N ILE A 57 -15.49 3.46 -0.11
CA ILE A 57 -16.37 4.42 0.54
C ILE A 57 -17.80 4.00 0.17
N GLU A 58 -18.52 3.44 1.13
CA GLU A 58 -19.94 3.11 0.98
C GLU A 58 -20.78 4.40 0.89
N GLU A 59 -22.00 4.31 0.37
CA GLU A 59 -22.93 5.44 0.23
C GLU A 59 -22.33 6.61 -0.57
N GLY A 60 -21.69 6.29 -1.70
CA GLY A 60 -20.90 7.25 -2.49
C GLY A 60 -21.64 8.51 -2.89
N SER A 61 -22.95 8.44 -3.19
CA SER A 61 -23.75 9.65 -3.50
C SER A 61 -23.89 10.59 -2.30
N ASN A 62 -24.01 10.05 -1.08
CA ASN A 62 -24.03 10.87 0.14
C ASN A 62 -22.66 11.48 0.41
N PHE A 63 -21.61 10.72 0.18
CA PHE A 63 -20.24 11.19 0.32
C PHE A 63 -19.93 12.31 -0.69
N ALA A 64 -20.31 12.12 -1.96
CA ALA A 64 -20.14 13.13 -3.01
C ALA A 64 -20.95 14.41 -2.77
N THR A 65 -22.10 14.32 -2.08
CA THR A 65 -22.85 15.52 -1.68
C THR A 65 -22.08 16.36 -0.65
N ARG A 66 -21.34 15.72 0.22
CA ARG A 66 -20.52 16.37 1.24
C ARG A 66 -19.17 16.85 0.67
N TYR A 67 -18.62 16.09 -0.27
CA TYR A 67 -17.34 16.32 -0.91
C TYR A 67 -17.52 16.28 -2.44
N PRO A 68 -17.98 17.38 -3.06
CA PRO A 68 -18.36 17.40 -4.47
C PRO A 68 -17.18 17.46 -5.45
N GLY A 69 -15.96 17.64 -4.95
CA GLY A 69 -14.74 17.69 -5.76
C GLY A 69 -14.27 16.33 -6.25
N THR A 70 -13.13 16.32 -6.92
CA THR A 70 -12.49 15.09 -7.40
C THR A 70 -11.87 14.36 -6.22
N LEU A 71 -12.28 13.10 -6.03
CA LEU A 71 -11.79 12.28 -4.94
C LEU A 71 -10.55 11.48 -5.36
N SER A 72 -9.55 11.54 -4.50
CA SER A 72 -8.35 10.70 -4.59
C SER A 72 -7.95 10.22 -3.20
N MET A 73 -7.05 9.24 -3.12
CA MET A 73 -6.48 8.80 -1.86
C MET A 73 -4.97 9.00 -1.85
N ALA A 74 -4.43 9.23 -0.66
CA ALA A 74 -3.01 9.23 -0.37
C ALA A 74 -2.72 8.15 0.69
N ILE A 75 -1.78 7.26 0.40
CA ILE A 75 -1.37 6.17 1.31
C ILE A 75 0.01 6.50 1.86
N TYR A 76 0.11 6.53 3.16
CA TYR A 76 1.33 6.76 3.92
C TYR A 76 1.78 5.47 4.62
N GLY A 77 3.06 5.40 5.03
CA GLY A 77 3.63 4.27 5.76
C GLY A 77 4.31 3.23 4.88
N SER A 78 4.50 3.50 3.59
CA SER A 78 5.22 2.66 2.65
C SER A 78 6.70 3.05 2.53
N SER A 79 7.56 2.07 2.24
CA SER A 79 8.96 2.31 1.89
C SER A 79 9.11 2.76 0.44
N HIS A 80 10.15 3.57 0.20
CA HIS A 80 10.51 4.04 -1.14
C HIS A 80 11.12 2.95 -2.02
N SER A 81 11.89 2.04 -1.45
CA SER A 81 12.64 1.04 -2.22
C SER A 81 12.86 -0.26 -1.44
N TYR A 82 13.20 -1.29 -2.18
CA TYR A 82 13.55 -2.60 -1.66
C TYR A 82 14.91 -3.04 -2.20
N ASN A 83 15.82 -3.42 -1.30
CA ASN A 83 17.11 -3.98 -1.67
C ASN A 83 17.00 -5.50 -1.76
N ILE A 84 17.01 -6.02 -2.98
CA ILE A 84 16.84 -7.44 -3.26
C ILE A 84 18.00 -8.27 -2.67
N ALA A 85 19.24 -7.75 -2.72
CA ALA A 85 20.41 -8.47 -2.24
C ALA A 85 20.44 -8.62 -0.72
N GLU A 86 19.93 -7.62 -0.01
CA GLU A 86 19.90 -7.60 1.46
C GLU A 86 18.55 -8.06 2.03
N ASP A 87 17.58 -8.35 1.16
CA ASP A 87 16.23 -8.76 1.51
C ASP A 87 15.54 -7.80 2.50
N LYS A 88 15.71 -6.50 2.30
CA LYS A 88 15.13 -5.48 3.19
C LYS A 88 14.61 -4.24 2.46
N GLN A 89 13.63 -3.61 3.08
CA GLN A 89 13.16 -2.30 2.68
C GLN A 89 14.24 -1.25 2.95
N ASN A 90 14.31 -0.25 2.07
CA ASN A 90 15.27 0.81 2.15
C ASN A 90 14.68 2.12 1.61
N GLY A 91 15.32 3.23 1.98
CA GLY A 91 14.92 4.55 1.54
C GLY A 91 13.92 5.24 2.47
N SER A 92 13.62 6.48 2.13
CA SER A 92 12.66 7.30 2.85
C SER A 92 11.22 6.82 2.65
N ARG A 93 10.33 7.29 3.50
CA ARG A 93 8.89 7.13 3.34
C ARG A 93 8.43 7.75 2.02
N ILE A 94 7.48 7.11 1.36
CA ILE A 94 6.84 7.61 0.15
C ILE A 94 5.34 7.71 0.37
N VAL A 95 4.72 8.70 -0.26
CA VAL A 95 3.27 8.82 -0.36
C VAL A 95 2.85 8.27 -1.71
N ILE A 96 1.84 7.41 -1.71
CA ILE A 96 1.27 6.83 -2.92
C ILE A 96 -0.12 7.42 -3.09
N GLU A 97 -0.34 8.08 -4.21
CA GLU A 97 -1.63 8.68 -4.55
C GLU A 97 -2.33 7.88 -5.65
N ASP A 98 -3.64 7.77 -5.55
CA ASP A 98 -4.49 7.13 -6.56
C ASP A 98 -5.88 7.75 -6.57
N SER A 99 -6.59 7.57 -7.67
CA SER A 99 -7.93 8.10 -7.88
C SER A 99 -8.99 7.06 -7.51
N PHE A 100 -10.13 7.53 -7.01
CA PHE A 100 -11.28 6.67 -6.82
C PHE A 100 -12.05 6.46 -8.12
N ALA A 101 -12.50 5.23 -8.34
CA ALA A 101 -13.51 4.89 -9.33
C ALA A 101 -14.88 4.84 -8.64
N TYR A 102 -15.87 5.53 -9.19
CA TYR A 102 -17.25 5.41 -8.72
C TYR A 102 -17.94 4.23 -9.38
N ILE A 103 -18.49 3.33 -8.58
CA ILE A 103 -19.23 2.15 -9.01
C ILE A 103 -20.73 2.41 -8.80
N GLU A 104 -21.41 2.77 -9.87
CA GLU A 104 -22.81 3.19 -9.82
C GLU A 104 -23.74 2.06 -9.29
N SER A 105 -23.48 0.81 -9.67
CA SER A 105 -24.31 -0.33 -9.27
C SER A 105 -24.33 -0.62 -7.77
N SER A 106 -23.25 -0.33 -7.07
CA SER A 106 -23.14 -0.48 -5.60
C SER A 106 -23.20 0.84 -4.86
N ASN A 107 -23.19 1.96 -5.57
CA ASN A 107 -23.11 3.31 -4.98
C ASN A 107 -21.89 3.49 -4.09
N GLU A 108 -20.73 3.11 -4.59
CA GLU A 108 -19.46 3.11 -3.85
C GLU A 108 -18.36 3.81 -4.64
N TYR A 109 -17.44 4.44 -3.93
CA TYR A 109 -16.12 4.78 -4.47
C TYR A 109 -15.13 3.70 -4.07
N VAL A 110 -14.34 3.21 -5.03
CA VAL A 110 -13.34 2.17 -4.82
C VAL A 110 -12.00 2.62 -5.37
N ALA A 111 -10.95 2.39 -4.59
CA ALA A 111 -9.57 2.55 -5.03
C ALA A 111 -8.73 1.39 -4.51
N GLU A 112 -7.80 0.90 -5.33
CA GLU A 112 -6.90 -0.18 -4.97
C GLU A 112 -5.47 0.17 -5.37
N ASN A 113 -4.54 -0.08 -4.48
CA ASN A 113 -3.13 0.10 -4.77
C ASN A 113 -2.28 -0.97 -4.08
N LYS A 114 -1.04 -1.09 -4.55
CA LYS A 114 -0.03 -1.98 -3.99
C LYS A 114 1.12 -1.14 -3.49
N VAL A 115 1.54 -1.41 -2.28
CA VAL A 115 2.58 -0.65 -1.60
C VAL A 115 3.71 -1.56 -1.17
N MET A 116 4.91 -1.01 -1.06
CA MET A 116 6.00 -1.73 -0.42
C MET A 116 5.76 -1.84 1.08
N PRO A 117 6.21 -2.92 1.71
CA PRO A 117 6.20 -3.02 3.17
C PRO A 117 6.87 -1.82 3.82
N ALA A 118 6.38 -1.46 5.00
CA ALA A 118 6.94 -0.36 5.78
C ALA A 118 8.41 -0.60 6.12
N SER A 119 9.23 0.43 6.04
CA SER A 119 10.62 0.38 6.50
C SER A 119 10.67 0.33 8.02
N VAL A 120 11.73 -0.27 8.55
CA VAL A 120 12.03 -0.20 9.97
C VAL A 120 12.76 1.11 10.25
N ASP A 121 12.26 1.91 11.16
CA ASP A 121 12.98 3.06 11.69
C ASP A 121 14.24 2.56 12.40
N SER A 122 15.42 3.04 11.97
CA SER A 122 16.70 2.57 12.50
C SER A 122 16.95 2.99 13.95
N ALA A 123 16.30 4.04 14.43
CA ALA A 123 16.47 4.55 15.78
C ALA A 123 15.54 3.85 16.79
N THR A 124 14.31 3.55 16.36
CA THR A 124 13.28 2.99 17.26
C THR A 124 13.02 1.50 17.04
N GLY A 125 13.45 0.93 15.91
CA GLY A 125 13.13 -0.45 15.51
C GLY A 125 11.67 -0.65 15.12
N GLN A 126 10.87 0.42 15.09
CA GLN A 126 9.44 0.38 14.77
C GLN A 126 9.19 0.57 13.27
N ARG A 127 8.06 0.08 12.81
CA ARG A 127 7.53 0.30 11.46
C ARG A 127 6.36 1.26 11.54
N ASP A 128 6.19 2.05 10.47
CA ASP A 128 5.03 2.91 10.35
C ASP A 128 3.75 2.11 10.10
N ASN A 129 2.66 2.59 10.67
CA ASN A 129 1.33 2.15 10.29
C ASN A 129 0.96 2.71 8.91
N ILE A 130 0.08 2.00 8.23
CA ILE A 130 -0.57 2.53 7.04
C ILE A 130 -1.62 3.55 7.47
N VAL A 131 -1.51 4.75 6.91
CA VAL A 131 -2.53 5.79 7.04
C VAL A 131 -3.10 6.04 5.64
N VAL A 132 -4.42 5.97 5.52
CA VAL A 132 -5.15 6.30 4.29
C VAL A 132 -5.80 7.66 4.48
N THR A 133 -5.49 8.60 3.61
CA THR A 133 -6.10 9.92 3.59
C THR A 133 -6.91 10.08 2.32
N ILE A 134 -8.17 10.45 2.45
CA ILE A 134 -9.02 10.82 1.33
C ILE A 134 -8.80 12.29 1.05
N LEU A 135 -8.60 12.60 -0.21
CA LEU A 135 -8.37 13.96 -0.69
C LEU A 135 -9.56 14.38 -1.57
N GLU A 136 -10.00 15.61 -1.42
CA GLU A 136 -10.91 16.30 -2.34
C GLU A 136 -10.14 17.43 -3.00
N ASP A 137 -10.03 17.39 -4.33
CA ASP A 137 -9.24 18.36 -5.11
C ASP A 137 -7.80 18.55 -4.57
N GLY A 138 -7.21 17.45 -4.07
CA GLY A 138 -5.88 17.44 -3.48
C GLY A 138 -5.79 17.90 -2.02
N ALA A 139 -6.89 18.33 -1.40
CA ALA A 139 -6.94 18.69 0.02
C ALA A 139 -7.46 17.55 0.88
N ALA A 140 -6.81 17.28 2.01
CA ALA A 140 -7.23 16.21 2.91
C ALA A 140 -8.61 16.51 3.52
N CYS A 141 -9.56 15.59 3.34
CA CYS A 141 -10.91 15.69 3.91
C CYS A 141 -11.21 14.62 4.96
N LEU A 142 -10.53 13.49 4.91
CA LEU A 142 -10.66 12.40 5.87
C LEU A 142 -9.35 11.62 5.97
N SER A 143 -8.95 11.22 7.18
CA SER A 143 -7.79 10.33 7.39
C SER A 143 -8.14 9.18 8.31
N VAL A 144 -7.68 7.98 7.94
CA VAL A 144 -7.85 6.74 8.70
C VAL A 144 -6.47 6.14 8.98
N ASP A 145 -6.04 6.15 10.23
CA ASP A 145 -4.91 5.32 10.67
C ASP A 145 -5.41 3.89 10.83
N THR A 146 -4.86 2.97 10.05
CA THR A 146 -5.29 1.58 10.07
C THR A 146 -4.79 0.81 11.30
N GLU A 147 -3.88 1.38 12.09
CA GLU A 147 -3.16 0.73 13.20
C GLU A 147 -2.46 -0.57 12.78
N THR A 148 -2.25 -0.73 11.49
CA THR A 148 -1.57 -1.89 10.94
C THR A 148 -0.45 -1.49 10.00
N GLN A 149 0.52 -2.36 9.84
CA GLN A 149 1.69 -2.15 9.01
C GLN A 149 1.50 -2.83 7.66
N ALA A 150 2.08 -2.26 6.60
CA ALA A 150 2.21 -2.98 5.35
C ALA A 150 3.23 -4.11 5.51
N LEU A 151 2.77 -5.35 5.45
CA LEU A 151 3.60 -6.54 5.47
C LEU A 151 3.60 -7.21 4.10
N ARG A 152 4.63 -8.00 3.81
CA ARG A 152 4.76 -8.76 2.56
C ARG A 152 3.56 -9.68 2.35
N GLY A 153 2.95 -9.58 1.17
CA GLY A 153 1.81 -10.40 0.79
C GLY A 153 0.52 -10.12 1.55
N ALA A 154 0.53 -9.16 2.48
CA ALA A 154 -0.67 -8.78 3.21
C ALA A 154 -1.70 -8.08 2.31
N GLN A 155 -2.95 -8.15 2.76
CA GLN A 155 -4.06 -7.40 2.18
C GLN A 155 -4.74 -6.61 3.29
N ILE A 156 -4.89 -5.31 3.08
CA ILE A 156 -5.55 -4.38 3.99
C ILE A 156 -6.76 -3.83 3.25
N ASN A 157 -7.96 -4.04 3.79
CA ASN A 157 -9.18 -3.48 3.26
C ASN A 157 -9.72 -2.45 4.24
N VAL A 158 -10.00 -1.26 3.75
CA VAL A 158 -10.56 -0.14 4.51
C VAL A 158 -11.93 0.17 3.93
N VAL A 159 -12.98 -0.01 4.71
CA VAL A 159 -14.35 0.33 4.32
C VAL A 159 -14.81 1.52 5.16
N ILE A 160 -15.09 2.63 4.50
CA ILE A 160 -15.56 3.88 5.12
C ILE A 160 -17.06 3.95 4.98
N ARG A 161 -17.76 4.19 6.08
CA ARG A 161 -19.22 4.35 6.18
C ARG A 161 -19.57 5.75 6.63
N PRO A 162 -19.80 6.66 5.69
CA PRO A 162 -19.95 8.08 6.00
C PRO A 162 -21.10 8.39 6.95
N THR A 163 -22.26 7.76 6.75
CA THR A 163 -23.45 7.99 7.58
C THR A 163 -23.28 7.50 9.02
N LYS A 164 -22.49 6.45 9.20
CA LYS A 164 -22.19 5.88 10.53
C LYS A 164 -20.98 6.52 11.19
N MET A 165 -20.24 7.34 10.45
CA MET A 165 -18.98 7.93 10.90
C MET A 165 -18.01 6.86 11.42
N GLU A 166 -17.87 5.76 10.66
CA GLU A 166 -16.98 4.65 11.02
C GLU A 166 -16.13 4.20 9.85
N ALA A 167 -14.93 3.70 10.14
CA ALA A 167 -14.12 2.93 9.21
C ALA A 167 -13.92 1.51 9.75
N ILE A 168 -14.03 0.52 8.86
CA ILE A 168 -13.78 -0.88 9.16
C ILE A 168 -12.51 -1.27 8.43
N ILE A 169 -11.50 -1.68 9.19
CA ILE A 169 -10.22 -2.14 8.67
C ILE A 169 -10.16 -3.66 8.81
N THR A 170 -9.90 -4.35 7.70
CA THR A 170 -9.74 -5.79 7.67
C THR A 170 -8.34 -6.15 7.17
N VAL A 171 -7.62 -6.93 7.95
CA VAL A 171 -6.29 -7.43 7.61
C VAL A 171 -6.33 -8.95 7.67
N GLY A 172 -6.32 -9.59 6.49
CA GLY A 172 -6.58 -11.01 6.40
C GLY A 172 -7.96 -11.36 7.00
N SER A 173 -7.99 -12.13 8.10
CA SER A 173 -9.22 -12.49 8.84
C SER A 173 -9.55 -11.56 10.01
N TRP A 174 -8.71 -10.58 10.33
CA TRP A 174 -8.91 -9.64 11.44
C TRP A 174 -9.65 -8.40 11.00
N GLN A 175 -10.53 -7.89 11.87
CA GLN A 175 -11.32 -6.69 11.60
C GLN A 175 -11.21 -5.71 12.76
N ILE A 176 -10.92 -4.45 12.45
CA ILE A 176 -10.89 -3.32 13.37
C ILE A 176 -11.95 -2.30 12.94
N ARG A 177 -12.74 -1.79 13.86
CA ARG A 177 -13.73 -0.72 13.59
C ARG A 177 -13.29 0.56 14.29
N LYS A 178 -13.35 1.66 13.58
CA LYS A 178 -12.98 2.99 14.07
C LYS A 178 -14.05 4.02 13.74
N ALA A 179 -14.25 4.97 14.64
CA ALA A 179 -14.95 6.20 14.31
C ALA A 179 -14.09 7.09 13.40
N VAL A 180 -14.69 7.74 12.44
CA VAL A 180 -14.05 8.63 11.44
C VAL A 180 -14.79 9.95 11.34
#